data_a820fc9e87cc30a506ebddb820f5f80f
#
_entry.id   a820fc9e87cc30a506ebddb820f5f80f
#
_cell.length_a   1.000
_cell.length_b   1.000
_cell.length_c   1.000
_cell.angle_alpha   90.00
_cell.angle_beta   90.00
_cell.angle_gamma   90.00
#
_symmetry.space_group_name_H-M   'P 1'
#
loop_
_entity.id
_entity.type
_entity.pdbx_description
1 polymer ?
#
loop_
_entity_poly.entity_id
_entity_poly.type
_entity_poly.pdbx_seq_one_letter_code
_entity_poly.pdbx_strand_id
1 'polypeptide(L)'
;MATKGTVSGVIANMVTLVVDGPVAQNEICYISTGGDKLMAEVIKVVGSQVYVQVFESTRGLKVGAEAEFTGHMLEVTLGPGMLSKNYDGLQNDLDKMDGVFLKRGQYTYPLDKERVWHFVPLVNAGDKVQASAWLGQVDENFQPLKMMAPFTLQGTATVKTIMPEGDYKIEDTIAILTDEEGNDIPVTMIQRWPVKRAMTNYKEKPRPFKLLETGVRVIDTLNPIVEGGTGFIPGPFGTGKTVLQHAISKQAEADIVIIAACGERANEVVEIFTEFPELVDPHTGRKLMERTIIIANTSNMPVAAREASVYTAMTLAEYYRSMGLKVLLMADSTSRWAQALREMSNRMEELPGPDAFPMDISAIISNFYGRAGYVKLSNGETGSITFIGTVSPAGGNLKEPVTENTKKVARCFYALEQDRADKKRYPAVNPIDSYSKYIEYPEFEEYIKGHINDEWIGKVNELKTRLQRGKEIAEQINILGDDGVPVEYHVTFWKSELIDFVILQQDAFDEIDAVTPMERQEDILNMVIDICHTEFEFDNFNEVMDYFKKMINICKQMNYSKFKSEEYDKFHKQLQELVEERKA
;
A
#
# COMPACT_ATOMS: atom_id res chain seq x y z
N MET A 1 -15.35 -14.45 -34.71
CA MET A 1 -15.51 -13.06 -35.21
C MET A 1 -15.70 -12.20 -33.98
N ALA A 2 -15.09 -11.01 -33.92
CA ALA A 2 -15.32 -10.07 -32.82
C ALA A 2 -16.78 -9.59 -32.86
N THR A 3 -17.43 -9.57 -31.68
CA THR A 3 -18.78 -9.01 -31.55
C THR A 3 -18.75 -7.51 -31.86
N LYS A 4 -19.74 -7.03 -32.64
CA LYS A 4 -19.89 -5.62 -32.93
C LYS A 4 -21.14 -5.07 -32.25
N GLY A 5 -21.12 -3.77 -32.01
CA GLY A 5 -22.23 -3.06 -31.38
C GLY A 5 -22.41 -1.68 -31.98
N THR A 6 -23.58 -1.11 -31.74
CA THR A 6 -23.95 0.22 -32.20
C THR A 6 -24.45 1.03 -30.99
N VAL A 7 -23.99 2.25 -30.85
CA VAL A 7 -24.41 3.17 -29.78
C VAL A 7 -25.89 3.51 -29.95
N SER A 8 -26.71 3.21 -28.94
CA SER A 8 -28.12 3.54 -28.85
C SER A 8 -28.45 4.66 -27.88
N GLY A 9 -27.57 4.92 -26.91
CA GLY A 9 -27.76 5.99 -25.93
C GLY A 9 -26.43 6.38 -25.24
N VAL A 10 -26.36 7.64 -24.80
CA VAL A 10 -25.18 8.19 -24.07
C VAL A 10 -25.66 9.00 -22.88
N ILE A 11 -25.23 8.63 -21.68
CA ILE A 11 -25.51 9.36 -20.43
C ILE A 11 -24.18 9.58 -19.70
N ALA A 12 -23.63 10.78 -19.76
CA ALA A 12 -22.29 11.06 -19.27
C ALA A 12 -21.27 10.07 -19.86
N ASN A 13 -20.51 9.35 -19.03
CA ASN A 13 -19.55 8.34 -19.51
C ASN A 13 -20.15 6.93 -19.64
N MET A 14 -21.45 6.77 -19.40
CA MET A 14 -22.14 5.50 -19.62
C MET A 14 -22.79 5.50 -21.01
N VAL A 15 -22.53 4.47 -21.77
CA VAL A 15 -23.03 4.29 -23.14
C VAL A 15 -23.80 3.00 -23.22
N THR A 16 -24.97 3.07 -23.88
CA THR A 16 -25.78 1.88 -24.19
C THR A 16 -25.48 1.45 -25.61
N LEU A 17 -25.17 0.18 -25.79
CA LEU A 17 -24.91 -0.45 -27.09
C LEU A 17 -25.94 -1.51 -27.37
N VAL A 18 -26.28 -1.67 -28.65
CA VAL A 18 -27.00 -2.85 -29.16
C VAL A 18 -25.99 -3.72 -29.88
N VAL A 19 -25.88 -4.99 -29.49
CA VAL A 19 -24.85 -5.92 -29.96
C VAL A 19 -25.41 -7.03 -30.82
N ASP A 20 -24.59 -7.53 -31.74
CA ASP A 20 -24.93 -8.59 -32.71
C ASP A 20 -24.40 -9.99 -32.31
N GLY A 21 -23.73 -10.10 -31.15
CA GLY A 21 -23.16 -11.34 -30.70
C GLY A 21 -23.00 -11.42 -29.18
N PRO A 22 -22.37 -12.47 -28.66
CA PRO A 22 -22.17 -12.65 -27.23
C PRO A 22 -21.14 -11.64 -26.69
N VAL A 23 -21.44 -11.11 -25.51
CA VAL A 23 -20.58 -10.18 -24.77
C VAL A 23 -20.56 -10.59 -23.30
N ALA A 24 -19.39 -10.55 -22.68
CA ALA A 24 -19.19 -10.84 -21.26
C ALA A 24 -19.14 -9.58 -20.41
N GLN A 25 -19.50 -9.69 -19.14
CA GLN A 25 -19.28 -8.62 -18.16
C GLN A 25 -17.78 -8.39 -17.98
N ASN A 26 -17.39 -7.13 -17.77
CA ASN A 26 -16.00 -6.64 -17.69
C ASN A 26 -15.19 -6.76 -19.00
N GLU A 27 -15.80 -7.13 -20.09
CA GLU A 27 -15.14 -7.15 -21.40
C GLU A 27 -14.85 -5.72 -21.88
N ILE A 28 -13.73 -5.54 -22.55
CA ILE A 28 -13.33 -4.26 -23.15
C ILE A 28 -13.88 -4.14 -24.56
N CYS A 29 -14.34 -2.96 -24.89
CA CYS A 29 -14.69 -2.58 -26.26
C CYS A 29 -14.10 -1.21 -26.61
N TYR A 30 -14.02 -0.94 -27.91
CA TYR A 30 -13.60 0.34 -28.46
C TYR A 30 -14.73 0.94 -29.27
N ILE A 31 -15.12 2.18 -28.93
CA ILE A 31 -16.18 2.93 -29.61
C ILE A 31 -15.53 3.94 -30.56
N SER A 32 -15.86 3.88 -31.83
CA SER A 32 -15.31 4.78 -32.83
C SER A 32 -16.08 6.10 -32.90
N THR A 33 -15.38 7.22 -32.81
CA THR A 33 -15.98 8.57 -32.89
C THR A 33 -15.01 9.58 -33.49
N GLY A 34 -15.36 10.14 -34.67
CA GLY A 34 -14.62 11.25 -35.25
C GLY A 34 -13.13 10.99 -35.56
N GLY A 35 -12.73 9.73 -35.73
CA GLY A 35 -11.35 9.31 -35.94
C GLY A 35 -10.65 8.78 -34.68
N ASP A 36 -11.22 8.98 -33.49
CA ASP A 36 -10.73 8.44 -32.22
C ASP A 36 -11.40 7.11 -31.90
N LYS A 37 -10.70 6.25 -31.16
CA LYS A 37 -11.25 5.05 -30.53
C LYS A 37 -11.28 5.25 -29.03
N LEU A 38 -12.47 5.20 -28.43
CA LEU A 38 -12.67 5.32 -26.99
C LEU A 38 -12.74 3.95 -26.35
N MET A 39 -11.90 3.68 -25.37
CA MET A 39 -11.92 2.43 -24.59
C MET A 39 -13.09 2.46 -23.61
N ALA A 40 -13.81 1.36 -23.51
CA ALA A 40 -14.90 1.19 -22.56
C ALA A 40 -14.94 -0.22 -22.00
N GLU A 41 -15.50 -0.36 -20.79
CA GLU A 41 -15.68 -1.63 -20.10
C GLU A 41 -17.16 -1.95 -19.96
N VAL A 42 -17.53 -3.19 -20.23
CA VAL A 42 -18.90 -3.70 -20.06
C VAL A 42 -19.22 -3.82 -18.57
N ILE A 43 -20.28 -3.13 -18.15
CA ILE A 43 -20.75 -3.16 -16.76
C ILE A 43 -21.95 -4.08 -16.61
N LYS A 44 -22.87 -4.04 -17.58
CA LYS A 44 -24.13 -4.81 -17.52
C LYS A 44 -24.54 -5.28 -18.90
N VAL A 45 -25.06 -6.50 -18.97
CA VAL A 45 -25.60 -7.10 -20.18
C VAL A 45 -27.06 -7.49 -19.94
N VAL A 46 -27.97 -7.02 -20.77
CA VAL A 46 -29.41 -7.35 -20.71
C VAL A 46 -29.92 -7.68 -22.11
N GLY A 47 -29.96 -8.96 -22.42
CA GLY A 47 -30.31 -9.42 -23.78
C GLY A 47 -29.29 -8.91 -24.81
N SER A 48 -29.77 -8.19 -25.84
CA SER A 48 -28.92 -7.54 -26.85
C SER A 48 -28.43 -6.13 -26.45
N GLN A 49 -28.87 -5.61 -25.31
CA GLN A 49 -28.43 -4.32 -24.80
C GLN A 49 -27.26 -4.50 -23.84
N VAL A 50 -26.20 -3.74 -24.08
CA VAL A 50 -24.98 -3.74 -23.28
C VAL A 50 -24.72 -2.32 -22.78
N TYR A 51 -24.49 -2.19 -21.48
CA TYR A 51 -24.13 -0.94 -20.83
C TYR A 51 -22.63 -0.95 -20.60
N VAL A 52 -21.95 0.06 -21.14
CA VAL A 52 -20.50 0.20 -21.01
C VAL A 52 -20.14 1.52 -20.35
N GLN A 53 -19.10 1.51 -19.56
CA GLN A 53 -18.51 2.69 -18.96
C GLN A 53 -17.26 3.08 -19.76
N VAL A 54 -17.27 4.27 -20.35
CA VAL A 54 -16.13 4.79 -21.11
C VAL A 54 -15.08 5.34 -20.16
N PHE A 55 -13.82 5.01 -20.40
CA PHE A 55 -12.68 5.48 -19.59
C PHE A 55 -12.28 6.94 -19.85
N GLU A 56 -12.81 7.53 -20.92
CA GLU A 56 -12.49 8.87 -21.37
C GLU A 56 -13.75 9.74 -21.51
N SER A 57 -13.57 10.98 -21.96
CA SER A 57 -14.69 11.88 -22.22
C SER A 57 -15.51 11.43 -23.43
N THR A 58 -16.81 11.30 -23.23
CA THR A 58 -17.77 10.94 -24.29
C THR A 58 -18.26 12.14 -25.11
N ARG A 59 -17.71 13.34 -24.90
CA ARG A 59 -18.15 14.56 -25.62
C ARG A 59 -18.04 14.36 -27.13
N GLY A 60 -19.13 14.63 -27.85
CA GLY A 60 -19.21 14.46 -29.30
C GLY A 60 -19.50 13.03 -29.78
N LEU A 61 -19.61 12.05 -28.86
CA LEU A 61 -20.09 10.71 -29.22
C LEU A 61 -21.55 10.76 -29.63
N LYS A 62 -21.87 10.15 -30.75
CA LYS A 62 -23.21 10.15 -31.34
C LYS A 62 -23.86 8.77 -31.29
N VAL A 63 -25.18 8.74 -31.20
CA VAL A 63 -25.95 7.53 -31.45
C VAL A 63 -25.68 7.06 -32.88
N GLY A 64 -25.55 5.74 -33.06
CA GLY A 64 -25.17 5.12 -34.35
C GLY A 64 -23.65 4.91 -34.50
N ALA A 65 -22.82 5.37 -33.57
CA ALA A 65 -21.39 5.06 -33.60
C ALA A 65 -21.13 3.55 -33.40
N GLU A 66 -20.13 3.02 -34.10
CA GLU A 66 -19.77 1.61 -34.05
C GLU A 66 -18.87 1.29 -32.84
N ALA A 67 -19.05 0.10 -32.26
CA ALA A 67 -18.23 -0.45 -31.22
C ALA A 67 -17.73 -1.85 -31.61
N GLU A 68 -16.48 -2.15 -31.25
CA GLU A 68 -15.85 -3.47 -31.41
C GLU A 68 -15.47 -4.02 -30.05
N PHE A 69 -15.90 -5.25 -29.76
CA PHE A 69 -15.59 -5.96 -28.52
C PHE A 69 -14.33 -6.80 -28.70
N THR A 70 -13.48 -6.81 -27.68
CA THR A 70 -12.14 -7.45 -27.73
C THR A 70 -12.14 -8.92 -27.34
N GLY A 71 -13.18 -9.39 -26.64
CA GLY A 71 -13.23 -10.75 -26.08
C GLY A 71 -12.42 -10.94 -24.80
N HIS A 72 -11.82 -9.88 -24.25
CA HIS A 72 -11.04 -9.96 -23.01
C HIS A 72 -11.33 -8.76 -22.09
N MET A 73 -11.04 -8.93 -20.80
CA MET A 73 -11.14 -7.89 -19.79
C MET A 73 -9.99 -6.88 -19.92
N LEU A 74 -10.04 -5.78 -19.14
CA LEU A 74 -8.93 -4.84 -19.04
C LEU A 74 -7.70 -5.58 -18.53
N GLU A 75 -6.63 -5.52 -19.30
CA GLU A 75 -5.35 -6.18 -19.05
C GLU A 75 -4.22 -5.18 -18.85
N VAL A 76 -3.23 -5.58 -18.08
CA VAL A 76 -1.94 -4.90 -18.01
C VAL A 76 -0.86 -5.70 -18.71
N THR A 77 0.15 -5.01 -19.22
CA THR A 77 1.35 -5.61 -19.80
C THR A 77 2.41 -5.69 -18.71
N LEU A 78 2.88 -6.90 -18.41
CA LEU A 78 3.84 -7.21 -17.36
C LEU A 78 5.16 -7.64 -17.99
N GLY A 79 6.25 -7.00 -17.60
CA GLY A 79 7.57 -7.29 -18.12
C GLY A 79 8.64 -6.38 -17.51
N PRO A 80 9.91 -6.56 -17.85
CA PRO A 80 10.97 -5.69 -17.38
C PRO A 80 10.83 -4.28 -18.00
N GLY A 81 11.21 -3.24 -17.25
CA GLY A 81 11.11 -1.84 -17.67
C GLY A 81 9.99 -1.05 -17.02
N MET A 82 9.31 -1.60 -16.01
CA MET A 82 8.26 -0.91 -15.26
C MET A 82 8.80 -0.10 -14.06
N LEU A 83 9.94 -0.45 -13.51
CA LEU A 83 10.52 0.28 -12.39
C LEU A 83 10.93 1.70 -12.80
N SER A 84 10.82 2.64 -11.89
CA SER A 84 11.04 4.07 -12.12
C SER A 84 10.03 4.74 -13.06
N LYS A 85 8.90 4.10 -13.33
CA LYS A 85 7.88 4.60 -14.25
C LYS A 85 6.69 5.22 -13.53
N ASN A 86 6.08 6.18 -14.21
CA ASN A 86 4.82 6.80 -13.83
C ASN A 86 3.75 6.38 -14.85
N TYR A 87 2.75 5.64 -14.37
CA TYR A 87 1.63 5.18 -15.18
C TYR A 87 0.32 5.84 -14.74
N ASP A 88 -0.65 5.88 -15.63
CA ASP A 88 -2.03 6.12 -15.24
C ASP A 88 -2.76 4.81 -14.85
N GLY A 89 -4.05 4.91 -14.52
CA GLY A 89 -4.85 3.74 -14.14
C GLY A 89 -5.04 2.68 -15.22
N LEU A 90 -4.76 3.01 -16.48
CA LEU A 90 -4.81 2.12 -17.63
C LEU A 90 -3.41 1.68 -18.10
N GLN A 91 -2.40 1.93 -17.30
CA GLN A 91 -0.98 1.65 -17.59
C GLN A 91 -0.43 2.43 -18.81
N ASN A 92 -0.95 3.62 -19.11
CA ASN A 92 -0.27 4.52 -20.04
C ASN A 92 0.96 5.13 -19.38
N ASP A 93 2.07 5.16 -20.09
CA ASP A 93 3.32 5.76 -19.61
C ASP A 93 3.21 7.30 -19.68
N LEU A 94 3.08 7.93 -18.52
CA LEU A 94 2.89 9.37 -18.39
C LEU A 94 4.13 10.17 -18.84
N ASP A 95 5.31 9.57 -18.79
CA ASP A 95 6.56 10.22 -19.23
C ASP A 95 6.61 10.38 -20.77
N LYS A 96 5.81 9.59 -21.50
CA LYS A 96 5.66 9.69 -22.97
C LYS A 96 4.49 10.59 -23.40
N MET A 97 3.76 11.17 -22.45
CA MET A 97 2.60 12.01 -22.72
C MET A 97 2.93 13.48 -22.47
N ASP A 98 2.36 14.37 -23.28
CA ASP A 98 2.45 15.81 -23.08
C ASP A 98 1.54 16.28 -21.94
N GLY A 99 1.93 16.03 -20.69
CA GLY A 99 1.21 16.45 -19.49
C GLY A 99 0.68 15.32 -18.61
N VAL A 100 0.26 15.68 -17.41
CA VAL A 100 -0.22 14.75 -16.35
C VAL A 100 -1.59 14.14 -16.65
N PHE A 101 -2.25 14.54 -17.75
CA PHE A 101 -3.62 14.16 -18.07
C PHE A 101 -3.71 13.34 -19.35
N LEU A 102 -4.50 12.26 -19.29
CA LEU A 102 -4.93 11.53 -20.48
C LEU A 102 -5.61 12.45 -21.50
N LYS A 103 -5.01 12.58 -22.68
CA LYS A 103 -5.69 13.16 -23.84
C LYS A 103 -6.55 12.06 -24.48
N ARG A 104 -7.74 12.45 -24.88
CA ARG A 104 -8.71 11.55 -25.54
C ARG A 104 -8.09 10.80 -26.71
N GLY A 105 -8.28 9.48 -26.75
CA GLY A 105 -7.79 8.62 -27.83
C GLY A 105 -6.28 8.38 -27.87
N GLN A 106 -5.54 8.83 -26.87
CA GLN A 106 -4.10 8.61 -26.76
C GLN A 106 -3.79 7.46 -25.81
N TYR A 107 -3.19 6.42 -26.33
CA TYR A 107 -2.70 5.27 -25.57
C TYR A 107 -1.22 5.11 -25.84
N THR A 108 -0.45 4.85 -24.80
CA THR A 108 0.99 4.58 -24.91
C THR A 108 1.27 3.13 -24.56
N TYR A 109 2.31 2.56 -25.19
CA TYR A 109 2.76 1.24 -24.79
C TYR A 109 3.58 1.36 -23.49
N PRO A 110 3.29 0.54 -22.46
CA PRO A 110 3.84 0.77 -21.12
C PRO A 110 5.31 0.42 -20.96
N LEU A 111 5.89 -0.34 -21.89
CA LEU A 111 7.28 -0.80 -21.84
C LEU A 111 8.08 -0.24 -23.01
N ASP A 112 9.40 -0.22 -22.87
CA ASP A 112 10.32 0.12 -23.95
C ASP A 112 10.67 -1.14 -24.75
N LYS A 113 10.17 -1.22 -25.99
CA LYS A 113 10.39 -2.37 -26.88
C LYS A 113 11.82 -2.45 -27.44
N GLU A 114 12.52 -1.34 -27.47
CA GLU A 114 13.86 -1.24 -28.04
C GLU A 114 14.96 -1.52 -27.01
N ARG A 115 14.63 -1.44 -25.73
CA ARG A 115 15.58 -1.71 -24.67
C ARG A 115 16.01 -3.18 -24.66
N VAL A 116 17.31 -3.39 -24.54
CA VAL A 116 17.93 -4.71 -24.48
C VAL A 116 18.16 -5.11 -23.03
N TRP A 117 17.85 -6.36 -22.71
CA TRP A 117 18.00 -6.94 -21.39
C TRP A 117 18.95 -8.14 -21.42
N HIS A 118 19.85 -8.20 -20.45
CA HIS A 118 20.74 -9.35 -20.30
C HIS A 118 20.00 -10.48 -19.60
N PHE A 119 19.71 -11.54 -20.38
CA PHE A 119 18.96 -12.71 -19.93
C PHE A 119 19.89 -13.82 -19.49
N VAL A 120 19.65 -14.39 -18.32
CA VAL A 120 20.34 -15.55 -17.77
C VAL A 120 19.33 -16.68 -17.56
N PRO A 121 19.46 -17.83 -18.25
CA PRO A 121 18.53 -18.95 -18.09
C PRO A 121 18.68 -19.60 -16.71
N LEU A 122 17.55 -20.02 -16.12
CA LEU A 122 17.47 -20.72 -14.83
C LEU A 122 16.99 -22.17 -14.96
N VAL A 123 16.55 -22.57 -16.14
CA VAL A 123 16.08 -23.92 -16.44
C VAL A 123 16.82 -24.51 -17.66
N ASN A 124 16.72 -25.80 -17.83
CA ASN A 124 17.31 -26.53 -18.97
C ASN A 124 16.20 -27.11 -19.86
N ALA A 125 16.56 -27.41 -21.11
CA ALA A 125 15.67 -28.17 -21.98
C ALA A 125 15.35 -29.55 -21.37
N GLY A 126 14.08 -29.92 -21.38
CA GLY A 126 13.57 -31.13 -20.75
C GLY A 126 13.01 -30.97 -19.34
N ASP A 127 13.25 -29.83 -18.68
CA ASP A 127 12.66 -29.52 -17.37
C ASP A 127 11.15 -29.37 -17.47
N LYS A 128 10.43 -29.79 -16.44
CA LYS A 128 9.00 -29.62 -16.32
C LYS A 128 8.68 -28.36 -15.54
N VAL A 129 7.76 -27.57 -16.06
CA VAL A 129 7.36 -26.28 -15.49
C VAL A 129 5.85 -26.14 -15.44
N GLN A 130 5.36 -25.34 -14.49
CA GLN A 130 3.96 -24.96 -14.35
C GLN A 130 3.82 -23.45 -14.58
N ALA A 131 2.59 -22.93 -14.53
CA ALA A 131 2.34 -21.50 -14.60
C ALA A 131 3.21 -20.74 -13.59
N SER A 132 3.75 -19.60 -14.00
CA SER A 132 4.66 -18.74 -13.21
C SER A 132 6.00 -19.35 -12.79
N ALA A 133 6.38 -20.52 -13.27
CA ALA A 133 7.71 -21.09 -13.02
C ALA A 133 8.79 -20.15 -13.57
N TRP A 134 9.89 -20.01 -12.84
CA TRP A 134 11.01 -19.15 -13.22
C TRP A 134 11.83 -19.80 -14.33
N LEU A 135 11.84 -19.17 -15.49
CA LEU A 135 12.58 -19.65 -16.66
C LEU A 135 13.94 -19.00 -16.80
N GLY A 136 14.07 -17.76 -16.37
CA GLY A 136 15.28 -16.99 -16.46
C GLY A 136 15.23 -15.74 -15.60
N GLN A 137 16.29 -14.96 -15.66
CA GLN A 137 16.47 -13.74 -14.89
C GLN A 137 16.99 -12.62 -15.76
N VAL A 138 16.53 -11.41 -15.50
CA VAL A 138 17.13 -10.16 -15.97
C VAL A 138 17.26 -9.19 -14.79
N ASP A 139 18.26 -8.32 -14.80
CA ASP A 139 18.44 -7.33 -13.76
C ASP A 139 17.90 -5.97 -14.23
N GLU A 140 17.02 -5.38 -13.44
CA GLU A 140 16.51 -4.04 -13.63
C GLU A 140 16.80 -3.20 -12.38
N ASN A 141 17.53 -2.11 -12.54
CA ASN A 141 17.93 -1.22 -11.45
C ASN A 141 18.52 -1.99 -10.25
N PHE A 142 19.38 -2.98 -10.55
CA PHE A 142 20.01 -3.91 -9.57
C PHE A 142 19.04 -4.87 -8.85
N GLN A 143 17.79 -4.89 -9.27
CA GLN A 143 16.81 -5.85 -8.79
C GLN A 143 16.75 -7.05 -9.73
N PRO A 144 17.02 -8.29 -9.24
CA PRO A 144 16.91 -9.49 -10.07
C PRO A 144 15.43 -9.82 -10.30
N LEU A 145 14.98 -9.67 -11.54
CA LEU A 145 13.62 -9.99 -11.95
C LEU A 145 13.57 -11.37 -12.63
N LYS A 146 12.56 -12.15 -12.32
CA LYS A 146 12.35 -13.47 -12.89
C LYS A 146 11.47 -13.40 -14.13
N MET A 147 11.96 -13.98 -15.22
CA MET A 147 11.13 -14.22 -16.40
C MET A 147 10.44 -15.56 -16.21
N MET A 148 9.11 -15.55 -16.32
CA MET A 148 8.25 -16.65 -15.87
C MET A 148 7.53 -17.32 -17.01
N ALA A 149 7.18 -18.60 -16.83
CA ALA A 149 6.24 -19.31 -17.69
C ALA A 149 4.89 -18.60 -17.70
N PRO A 150 4.11 -18.64 -18.81
CA PRO A 150 2.84 -17.95 -18.91
C PRO A 150 1.91 -18.24 -17.73
N PHE A 151 1.32 -17.20 -17.14
CA PHE A 151 0.36 -17.36 -16.05
C PHE A 151 -0.92 -18.08 -16.47
N THR A 152 -1.20 -18.10 -17.76
CA THR A 152 -2.35 -18.79 -18.36
C THR A 152 -2.09 -20.27 -18.63
N LEU A 153 -0.87 -20.76 -18.43
CA LEU A 153 -0.51 -22.16 -18.66
C LEU A 153 -1.37 -23.08 -17.77
N GLN A 154 -1.99 -24.07 -18.40
CA GLN A 154 -2.74 -25.13 -17.71
C GLN A 154 -1.87 -26.38 -17.57
N GLY A 155 -1.91 -27.00 -16.40
CA GLY A 155 -1.15 -28.22 -16.14
C GLY A 155 0.36 -28.02 -16.17
N THR A 156 1.09 -29.05 -16.62
CA THR A 156 2.54 -29.06 -16.67
C THR A 156 3.02 -29.00 -18.11
N ALA A 157 3.97 -28.14 -18.40
CA ALA A 157 4.65 -28.08 -19.69
C ALA A 157 6.12 -28.53 -19.55
N THR A 158 6.71 -28.94 -20.67
CA THR A 158 8.12 -29.29 -20.77
C THR A 158 8.86 -28.20 -21.52
N VAL A 159 10.01 -27.77 -21.01
CA VAL A 159 10.88 -26.81 -21.70
C VAL A 159 11.47 -27.49 -22.92
N LYS A 160 11.01 -27.12 -24.12
CA LYS A 160 11.53 -27.64 -25.39
C LYS A 160 12.88 -26.99 -25.71
N THR A 161 12.93 -25.66 -25.63
CA THR A 161 14.14 -24.88 -25.84
C THR A 161 14.16 -23.70 -24.86
N ILE A 162 15.37 -23.34 -24.44
CA ILE A 162 15.66 -22.13 -23.67
C ILE A 162 16.81 -21.39 -24.32
N MET A 163 16.71 -20.09 -24.47
CA MET A 163 17.78 -19.31 -25.04
C MET A 163 19.00 -19.25 -24.11
N PRO A 164 20.20 -19.23 -24.66
CA PRO A 164 21.43 -19.09 -23.87
C PRO A 164 21.50 -17.70 -23.23
N GLU A 165 22.39 -17.57 -22.25
CA GLU A 165 22.75 -16.28 -21.69
C GLU A 165 23.14 -15.31 -22.80
N GLY A 166 22.54 -14.12 -22.79
CA GLY A 166 22.75 -13.10 -23.82
C GLY A 166 21.74 -11.96 -23.74
N ASP A 167 21.84 -11.09 -24.70
CA ASP A 167 21.08 -9.85 -24.77
C ASP A 167 19.87 -10.00 -25.68
N TYR A 168 18.68 -9.75 -25.14
CA TYR A 168 17.41 -9.90 -25.85
C TYR A 168 16.48 -8.72 -25.56
N LYS A 169 15.57 -8.44 -26.52
CA LYS A 169 14.47 -7.51 -26.35
C LYS A 169 13.28 -8.21 -25.71
N ILE A 170 12.34 -7.42 -25.17
CA ILE A 170 11.18 -7.97 -24.45
C ILE A 170 10.24 -8.82 -25.32
N GLU A 171 10.18 -8.58 -26.62
CA GLU A 171 9.35 -9.33 -27.57
C GLU A 171 10.07 -10.54 -28.18
N ASP A 172 11.36 -10.71 -27.92
CA ASP A 172 12.12 -11.88 -28.39
C ASP A 172 11.67 -13.15 -27.65
N THR A 173 11.57 -14.24 -28.38
CA THR A 173 11.25 -15.56 -27.78
C THR A 173 12.45 -16.05 -26.97
N ILE A 174 12.29 -16.16 -25.64
CA ILE A 174 13.32 -16.62 -24.72
C ILE A 174 13.24 -18.11 -24.41
N ALA A 175 12.06 -18.71 -24.58
CA ALA A 175 11.84 -20.14 -24.38
C ALA A 175 10.69 -20.64 -25.26
N ILE A 176 10.67 -21.93 -25.55
CA ILE A 176 9.54 -22.63 -26.12
C ILE A 176 9.16 -23.76 -25.16
N LEU A 177 7.92 -23.77 -24.71
CA LEU A 177 7.35 -24.82 -23.87
C LEU A 177 6.44 -25.70 -24.70
N THR A 178 6.40 -26.99 -24.38
CA THR A 178 5.45 -27.95 -24.98
C THR A 178 4.46 -28.37 -23.91
N ASP A 179 3.16 -28.12 -24.12
CA ASP A 179 2.10 -28.49 -23.20
C ASP A 179 1.83 -30.03 -23.20
N GLU A 180 0.89 -30.47 -22.37
CA GLU A 180 0.50 -31.89 -22.26
C GLU A 180 -0.17 -32.42 -23.54
N GLU A 181 -0.70 -31.54 -24.38
CA GLU A 181 -1.34 -31.84 -25.65
C GLU A 181 -0.32 -31.89 -26.81
N GLY A 182 0.93 -31.50 -26.56
CA GLY A 182 2.01 -31.47 -27.56
C GLY A 182 2.08 -30.17 -28.35
N ASN A 183 1.39 -29.13 -27.95
CA ASN A 183 1.45 -27.81 -28.58
C ASN A 183 2.66 -27.02 -28.10
N ASP A 184 3.32 -26.35 -29.02
CA ASP A 184 4.43 -25.44 -28.69
C ASP A 184 3.93 -24.07 -28.29
N ILE A 185 4.37 -23.59 -27.14
CA ILE A 185 4.03 -22.27 -26.58
C ILE A 185 5.30 -21.42 -26.57
N PRO A 186 5.44 -20.42 -27.44
CA PRO A 186 6.56 -19.48 -27.38
C PRO A 186 6.39 -18.56 -26.18
N VAL A 187 7.48 -18.33 -25.44
CA VAL A 187 7.50 -17.46 -24.26
C VAL A 187 8.43 -16.29 -24.53
N THR A 188 7.93 -15.09 -24.25
CA THR A 188 8.69 -13.85 -24.29
C THR A 188 8.85 -13.30 -22.85
N MET A 189 9.52 -12.16 -22.70
CA MET A 189 9.62 -11.49 -21.39
C MET A 189 8.32 -10.78 -21.00
N ILE A 190 7.33 -10.71 -21.89
CA ILE A 190 6.06 -10.00 -21.67
C ILE A 190 4.98 -11.00 -21.30
N GLN A 191 4.15 -10.60 -20.33
CA GLN A 191 2.90 -11.29 -20.01
C GLN A 191 1.76 -10.28 -19.95
N ARG A 192 0.54 -10.74 -20.19
CA ARG A 192 -0.69 -9.97 -20.03
C ARG A 192 -1.57 -10.63 -19.00
N TRP A 193 -2.16 -9.83 -18.13
CA TRP A 193 -3.07 -10.33 -17.11
C TRP A 193 -4.24 -9.37 -16.87
N PRO A 194 -5.48 -9.89 -16.73
CA PRO A 194 -6.64 -9.09 -16.40
C PRO A 194 -6.55 -8.48 -15.01
N VAL A 195 -6.73 -7.17 -14.88
CA VAL A 195 -6.53 -6.46 -13.60
C VAL A 195 -7.54 -6.85 -12.52
N LYS A 196 -8.75 -7.22 -12.91
CA LYS A 196 -9.81 -7.64 -11.97
C LYS A 196 -9.73 -9.11 -11.57
N ARG A 197 -8.79 -9.85 -12.11
CA ARG A 197 -8.56 -11.25 -11.77
C ARG A 197 -7.32 -11.41 -10.90
N ALA A 198 -7.48 -11.97 -9.70
CA ALA A 198 -6.36 -12.27 -8.82
C ALA A 198 -5.41 -13.32 -9.43
N MET A 199 -4.10 -13.15 -9.23
CA MET A 199 -3.11 -14.18 -9.53
C MET A 199 -3.07 -15.17 -8.36
N THR A 200 -3.42 -16.42 -8.62
CA THR A 200 -3.49 -17.49 -7.60
C THR A 200 -2.52 -18.64 -7.88
N ASN A 201 -1.48 -18.39 -8.66
CA ASN A 201 -0.45 -19.35 -9.09
C ASN A 201 0.66 -19.57 -8.05
N TYR A 202 0.32 -19.54 -6.78
CA TYR A 202 1.18 -19.91 -5.64
C TYR A 202 0.71 -21.23 -5.04
N LYS A 203 1.61 -21.91 -4.31
CA LYS A 203 1.31 -23.19 -3.68
C LYS A 203 0.37 -23.04 -2.49
N GLU A 204 0.68 -22.11 -1.60
CA GLU A 204 -0.13 -21.82 -0.40
C GLU A 204 0.02 -20.36 0.03
N LYS A 205 -0.96 -19.89 0.78
CA LYS A 205 -1.00 -18.55 1.36
C LYS A 205 -1.14 -18.67 2.88
N PRO A 206 -0.01 -18.87 3.59
CA PRO A 206 -0.03 -18.98 5.04
C PRO A 206 -0.33 -17.62 5.70
N ARG A 207 -0.64 -17.66 7.00
CA ARG A 207 -0.81 -16.45 7.79
C ARG A 207 0.52 -15.70 7.87
N PRO A 208 0.56 -14.38 7.55
CA PRO A 208 1.78 -13.60 7.67
C PRO A 208 2.17 -13.41 9.13
N PHE A 209 3.47 -13.43 9.43
CA PHE A 209 3.97 -13.38 10.80
C PHE A 209 5.28 -12.60 10.98
N LYS A 210 6.04 -12.33 9.90
CA LYS A 210 7.31 -11.61 10.00
C LYS A 210 7.05 -10.12 10.12
N LEU A 211 7.65 -9.47 11.10
CA LEU A 211 7.58 -8.02 11.25
C LEU A 211 8.12 -7.34 9.97
N LEU A 212 7.38 -6.38 9.46
CA LEU A 212 7.87 -5.42 8.48
C LEU A 212 8.38 -4.20 9.24
N GLU A 213 9.69 -4.02 9.30
CA GLU A 213 10.30 -2.87 9.96
C GLU A 213 10.07 -1.61 9.14
N THR A 214 9.31 -0.68 9.68
CA THR A 214 8.99 0.59 9.00
C THR A 214 9.88 1.74 9.46
N GLY A 215 10.64 1.57 10.52
CA GLY A 215 11.42 2.63 11.14
C GLY A 215 10.59 3.68 11.87
N VAL A 216 9.26 3.55 11.85
CA VAL A 216 8.31 4.44 12.54
C VAL A 216 7.91 3.81 13.88
N ARG A 217 8.33 4.42 14.97
CA ARG A 217 8.17 3.85 16.33
C ARG A 217 6.73 3.52 16.70
N VAL A 218 5.79 4.40 16.41
CA VAL A 218 4.36 4.16 16.73
C VAL A 218 3.78 2.95 15.99
N ILE A 219 4.32 2.61 14.83
CA ILE A 219 3.94 1.43 14.05
C ILE A 219 4.68 0.21 14.60
N ASP A 220 5.99 0.21 14.50
CA ASP A 220 6.81 -0.98 14.82
C ASP A 220 6.69 -1.42 16.27
N THR A 221 6.59 -0.47 17.20
CA THR A 221 6.49 -0.78 18.64
C THR A 221 5.06 -1.10 19.05
N LEU A 222 4.08 -0.21 18.80
CA LEU A 222 2.72 -0.37 19.33
C LEU A 222 1.78 -1.14 18.43
N ASN A 223 1.85 -0.93 17.13
CA ASN A 223 0.88 -1.45 16.17
C ASN A 223 1.59 -2.02 14.95
N PRO A 224 2.41 -3.09 15.11
CA PRO A 224 3.25 -3.61 14.05
C PRO A 224 2.45 -4.12 12.87
N ILE A 225 2.98 -3.88 11.67
CA ILE A 225 2.55 -4.52 10.44
C ILE A 225 3.55 -5.63 10.08
N VAL A 226 3.09 -6.66 9.40
CA VAL A 226 3.92 -7.79 8.99
C VAL A 226 4.08 -7.83 7.47
N GLU A 227 5.12 -8.49 6.99
CA GLU A 227 5.30 -8.76 5.56
C GLU A 227 4.09 -9.55 5.03
N GLY A 228 3.42 -9.00 4.03
CA GLY A 228 2.17 -9.56 3.51
C GLY A 228 0.94 -9.21 4.34
N GLY A 229 1.07 -8.29 5.29
CA GLY A 229 -0.03 -7.79 6.10
C GLY A 229 -0.88 -6.75 5.38
N THR A 230 -2.03 -6.44 5.98
CA THR A 230 -2.95 -5.42 5.50
C THR A 230 -3.19 -4.38 6.57
N GLY A 231 -3.13 -3.12 6.19
CA GLY A 231 -3.38 -1.99 7.08
C GLY A 231 -4.07 -0.84 6.36
N PHE A 232 -4.61 0.09 7.12
CA PHE A 232 -5.12 1.31 6.55
C PHE A 232 -5.00 2.48 7.52
N ILE A 233 -4.91 3.68 6.95
CA ILE A 233 -4.68 4.94 7.65
C ILE A 233 -5.90 5.84 7.40
N PRO A 234 -6.93 5.81 8.23
CA PRO A 234 -8.01 6.77 8.15
C PRO A 234 -7.63 8.06 8.88
N GLY A 235 -8.05 9.18 8.34
CA GLY A 235 -7.85 10.46 9.01
C GLY A 235 -8.38 11.64 8.21
N PRO A 236 -8.70 12.76 8.88
CA PRO A 236 -9.07 13.99 8.24
C PRO A 236 -7.97 14.54 7.32
N PHE A 237 -8.34 15.49 6.48
CA PHE A 237 -7.36 16.23 5.69
C PHE A 237 -6.41 17.03 6.60
N GLY A 238 -5.13 17.05 6.25
CA GLY A 238 -4.11 17.82 7.00
C GLY A 238 -3.53 17.11 8.23
N THR A 239 -3.91 15.86 8.50
CA THR A 239 -3.37 15.08 9.64
C THR A 239 -2.05 14.36 9.35
N GLY A 240 -1.48 14.57 8.15
CA GLY A 240 -0.19 14.00 7.78
C GLY A 240 -0.24 12.59 7.20
N LYS A 241 -1.37 12.18 6.59
CA LYS A 241 -1.48 10.87 5.91
C LYS A 241 -0.37 10.62 4.90
N THR A 242 -0.19 11.56 3.98
CA THR A 242 0.81 11.45 2.91
C THR A 242 2.24 11.42 3.46
N VAL A 243 2.53 12.23 4.48
CA VAL A 243 3.85 12.24 5.14
C VAL A 243 4.13 10.87 5.78
N LEU A 244 3.16 10.29 6.46
CA LEU A 244 3.31 8.95 7.05
C LEU A 244 3.50 7.87 5.99
N GLN A 245 2.76 7.91 4.89
CA GLN A 245 2.94 6.99 3.77
C GLN A 245 4.32 7.12 3.13
N HIS A 246 4.79 8.32 2.88
CA HIS A 246 6.13 8.56 2.35
C HIS A 246 7.22 8.05 3.30
N ALA A 247 7.07 8.28 4.61
CA ALA A 247 7.98 7.75 5.62
C ALA A 247 8.03 6.22 5.58
N ILE A 248 6.88 5.54 5.56
CA ILE A 248 6.82 4.08 5.45
C ILE A 248 7.44 3.60 4.14
N SER A 249 7.12 4.23 3.01
CA SER A 249 7.66 3.85 1.69
C SER A 249 9.18 3.95 1.62
N LYS A 250 9.74 4.99 2.24
CA LYS A 250 11.18 5.24 2.29
C LYS A 250 11.90 4.25 3.21
N GLN A 251 11.31 3.91 4.34
CA GLN A 251 11.95 3.23 5.45
C GLN A 251 11.71 1.72 5.45
N ALA A 252 10.56 1.26 4.94
CA ALA A 252 10.20 -0.15 5.00
C ALA A 252 11.16 -1.03 4.19
N GLU A 253 11.49 -2.19 4.76
CA GLU A 253 12.23 -3.24 4.08
C GLU A 253 11.38 -3.90 3.00
N ALA A 254 11.32 -3.31 1.83
CA ALA A 254 10.63 -3.87 0.66
C ALA A 254 11.54 -3.84 -0.56
N ASP A 255 11.42 -4.85 -1.42
CA ASP A 255 12.17 -4.90 -2.68
C ASP A 255 11.57 -3.95 -3.71
N ILE A 256 10.25 -3.88 -3.76
CA ILE A 256 9.47 -3.06 -4.70
C ILE A 256 8.44 -2.24 -3.92
N VAL A 257 8.33 -0.97 -4.27
CA VAL A 257 7.30 -0.07 -3.76
C VAL A 257 6.37 0.34 -4.91
N ILE A 258 5.07 0.21 -4.72
CA ILE A 258 4.06 0.67 -5.67
C ILE A 258 3.17 1.67 -4.96
N ILE A 259 3.06 2.87 -5.52
CA ILE A 259 2.21 3.94 -5.02
C ILE A 259 1.05 4.13 -5.98
N ALA A 260 -0.17 3.93 -5.49
CA ALA A 260 -1.40 4.16 -6.24
C ALA A 260 -2.07 5.44 -5.73
N ALA A 261 -1.94 6.53 -6.49
CA ALA A 261 -2.72 7.74 -6.26
C ALA A 261 -4.07 7.61 -6.97
N CYS A 262 -5.12 7.28 -6.23
CA CYS A 262 -6.44 6.99 -6.77
C CYS A 262 -7.38 8.17 -6.59
N GLY A 263 -7.62 8.93 -7.66
CA GLY A 263 -8.56 10.05 -7.67
C GLY A 263 -8.10 11.26 -6.84
N GLU A 264 -6.81 11.39 -6.61
CA GLU A 264 -6.23 12.53 -5.88
C GLU A 264 -6.27 13.82 -6.70
N ARG A 265 -6.08 14.95 -6.02
CA ARG A 265 -6.04 16.26 -6.68
C ARG A 265 -4.78 16.35 -7.55
N ALA A 266 -4.90 17.06 -8.68
CA ALA A 266 -3.79 17.19 -9.62
C ALA A 266 -2.50 17.75 -8.98
N ASN A 267 -2.63 18.72 -8.07
CA ASN A 267 -1.47 19.30 -7.36
C ASN A 267 -0.81 18.31 -6.40
N GLU A 268 -1.57 17.45 -5.72
CA GLU A 268 -1.02 16.41 -4.85
C GLU A 268 -0.26 15.34 -5.67
N VAL A 269 -0.79 14.99 -6.84
CA VAL A 269 -0.10 14.08 -7.78
C VAL A 269 1.20 14.70 -8.32
N VAL A 270 1.19 15.99 -8.66
CA VAL A 270 2.40 16.72 -9.09
C VAL A 270 3.43 16.75 -7.97
N GLU A 271 3.01 16.95 -6.72
CA GLU A 271 3.88 16.92 -5.54
C GLU A 271 4.58 15.55 -5.41
N ILE A 272 3.82 14.44 -5.54
CA ILE A 272 4.41 13.10 -5.55
C ILE A 272 5.45 12.95 -6.69
N PHE A 273 5.16 13.43 -7.89
CA PHE A 273 6.07 13.33 -9.02
C PHE A 273 7.33 14.19 -8.89
N THR A 274 7.29 15.26 -8.12
CA THR A 274 8.44 16.15 -7.90
C THR A 274 9.27 15.78 -6.69
N GLU A 275 8.63 15.40 -5.58
CA GLU A 275 9.31 15.09 -4.33
C GLU A 275 9.81 13.65 -4.25
N PHE A 276 9.01 12.69 -4.71
CA PHE A 276 9.34 11.28 -4.56
C PHE A 276 10.63 10.86 -5.28
N PRO A 277 10.94 11.33 -6.51
CA PRO A 277 12.21 11.04 -7.18
C PRO A 277 13.46 11.55 -6.45
N GLU A 278 13.31 12.53 -5.56
CA GLU A 278 14.43 13.08 -4.79
C GLU A 278 14.72 12.29 -3.50
N LEU A 279 13.78 11.44 -3.08
CA LEU A 279 13.96 10.59 -1.90
C LEU A 279 15.08 9.57 -2.11
N VAL A 280 15.90 9.40 -1.09
CA VAL A 280 16.99 8.42 -1.06
C VAL A 280 16.58 7.25 -0.17
N ASP A 281 16.78 6.05 -0.67
CA ASP A 281 16.58 4.81 0.06
C ASP A 281 17.68 4.67 1.13
N PRO A 282 17.35 4.65 2.42
CA PRO A 282 18.33 4.58 3.50
C PRO A 282 19.09 3.25 3.54
N HIS A 283 18.53 2.17 2.98
CA HIS A 283 19.14 0.85 2.97
C HIS A 283 20.21 0.70 1.89
N THR A 284 20.02 1.33 0.73
CA THR A 284 20.90 1.20 -0.43
C THR A 284 21.70 2.45 -0.77
N GLY A 285 21.30 3.61 -0.25
CA GLY A 285 21.87 4.91 -0.61
C GLY A 285 21.51 5.39 -2.02
N ARG A 286 20.61 4.70 -2.73
CA ARG A 286 20.14 5.01 -4.07
C ARG A 286 18.84 5.81 -4.04
N LYS A 287 18.44 6.33 -5.19
CA LYS A 287 17.12 6.95 -5.34
C LYS A 287 16.03 5.90 -5.08
N LEU A 288 15.07 6.24 -4.21
CA LEU A 288 13.93 5.36 -3.90
C LEU A 288 13.12 5.02 -5.16
N MET A 289 13.04 5.95 -6.12
CA MET A 289 12.35 5.78 -7.38
C MET A 289 12.88 4.61 -8.22
N GLU A 290 14.14 4.19 -8.05
CA GLU A 290 14.72 3.05 -8.79
C GLU A 290 13.99 1.73 -8.51
N ARG A 291 13.37 1.59 -7.34
CA ARG A 291 12.56 0.41 -6.96
C ARG A 291 11.05 0.71 -6.86
N THR A 292 10.62 1.83 -7.40
CA THR A 292 9.25 2.33 -7.23
C THR A 292 8.52 2.43 -8.57
N ILE A 293 7.22 2.13 -8.53
CA ILE A 293 6.26 2.38 -9.62
C ILE A 293 5.16 3.27 -9.06
N ILE A 294 4.80 4.33 -9.78
CA ILE A 294 3.71 5.23 -9.41
C ILE A 294 2.56 5.04 -10.40
N ILE A 295 1.38 4.72 -9.88
CA ILE A 295 0.13 4.70 -10.64
C ILE A 295 -0.65 5.94 -10.24
N ALA A 296 -0.76 6.91 -11.15
CA ALA A 296 -1.41 8.18 -10.88
C ALA A 296 -2.73 8.31 -11.64
N ASN A 297 -3.80 8.50 -10.87
CA ASN A 297 -5.11 8.81 -11.40
C ASN A 297 -5.68 10.02 -10.67
N THR A 298 -5.95 11.11 -11.40
CA THR A 298 -6.46 12.34 -10.80
C THR A 298 -7.98 12.32 -10.67
N SER A 299 -8.52 13.17 -9.79
CA SER A 299 -9.95 13.32 -9.56
C SER A 299 -10.74 13.80 -10.78
N ASN A 300 -10.06 14.39 -11.77
CA ASN A 300 -10.66 14.86 -13.02
C ASN A 300 -10.83 13.75 -14.07
N MET A 301 -10.22 12.59 -13.85
CA MET A 301 -10.38 11.45 -14.76
C MET A 301 -11.74 10.77 -14.59
N PRO A 302 -12.24 10.10 -15.64
CA PRO A 302 -13.51 9.38 -15.58
C PRO A 302 -13.56 8.33 -14.48
N VAL A 303 -14.78 8.04 -14.02
CA VAL A 303 -15.06 7.11 -12.90
C VAL A 303 -14.44 5.72 -13.12
N ALA A 304 -14.58 5.17 -14.34
CA ALA A 304 -14.05 3.85 -14.65
C ALA A 304 -12.51 3.79 -14.55
N ALA A 305 -11.81 4.85 -14.94
CA ALA A 305 -10.35 4.94 -14.81
C ALA A 305 -9.93 5.01 -13.34
N ARG A 306 -10.66 5.73 -12.51
CA ARG A 306 -10.44 5.76 -11.05
C ARG A 306 -10.64 4.39 -10.40
N GLU A 307 -11.70 3.69 -10.80
CA GLU A 307 -11.98 2.34 -10.31
C GLU A 307 -10.89 1.35 -10.75
N ALA A 308 -10.44 1.39 -11.99
CA ALA A 308 -9.42 0.50 -12.52
C ALA A 308 -8.03 0.69 -11.90
N SER A 309 -7.67 1.90 -11.47
CA SER A 309 -6.31 2.24 -11.02
C SER A 309 -5.81 1.38 -9.86
N VAL A 310 -6.65 1.08 -8.88
CA VAL A 310 -6.26 0.25 -7.73
C VAL A 310 -6.04 -1.21 -8.14
N TYR A 311 -6.83 -1.72 -9.07
CA TYR A 311 -6.66 -3.08 -9.60
C TYR A 311 -5.39 -3.20 -10.45
N THR A 312 -5.08 -2.18 -11.23
CA THR A 312 -3.81 -2.10 -11.99
C THR A 312 -2.62 -2.18 -11.04
N ALA A 313 -2.61 -1.36 -10.00
CA ALA A 313 -1.54 -1.37 -9.00
C ALA A 313 -1.40 -2.72 -8.29
N MET A 314 -2.51 -3.34 -7.90
CA MET A 314 -2.51 -4.65 -7.25
C MET A 314 -1.99 -5.75 -8.19
N THR A 315 -2.34 -5.70 -9.47
CA THR A 315 -1.86 -6.68 -10.46
C THR A 315 -0.34 -6.57 -10.67
N LEU A 316 0.20 -5.36 -10.74
CA LEU A 316 1.66 -5.17 -10.77
C LEU A 316 2.32 -5.73 -9.51
N ALA A 317 1.73 -5.53 -8.34
CA ALA A 317 2.24 -6.09 -7.09
C ALA A 317 2.23 -7.63 -7.10
N GLU A 318 1.18 -8.25 -7.60
CA GLU A 318 1.08 -9.70 -7.73
C GLU A 318 2.13 -10.27 -8.71
N TYR A 319 2.42 -9.55 -9.79
CA TYR A 319 3.48 -9.92 -10.73
C TYR A 319 4.85 -10.01 -10.02
N TYR A 320 5.24 -8.99 -9.27
CA TYR A 320 6.50 -9.00 -8.53
C TYR A 320 6.50 -10.00 -7.37
N ARG A 321 5.38 -10.21 -6.69
CA ARG A 321 5.24 -11.26 -5.68
C ARG A 321 5.51 -12.64 -6.24
N SER A 322 5.07 -12.92 -7.46
CA SER A 322 5.33 -14.19 -8.16
C SER A 322 6.82 -14.44 -8.45
N MET A 323 7.63 -13.39 -8.39
CA MET A 323 9.12 -13.48 -8.48
C MET A 323 9.80 -13.74 -7.13
N GLY A 324 9.06 -13.92 -6.05
CA GLY A 324 9.61 -14.05 -4.71
C GLY A 324 10.03 -12.74 -4.06
N LEU A 325 9.56 -11.59 -4.55
CA LEU A 325 9.90 -10.29 -4.04
C LEU A 325 8.92 -9.83 -2.95
N LYS A 326 9.41 -8.96 -2.06
CA LYS A 326 8.63 -8.26 -1.05
C LYS A 326 8.12 -6.96 -1.63
N VAL A 327 6.80 -6.86 -1.82
CA VAL A 327 6.16 -5.68 -2.40
C VAL A 327 5.42 -4.91 -1.32
N LEU A 328 5.65 -3.61 -1.26
CA LEU A 328 4.85 -2.66 -0.49
C LEU A 328 3.94 -1.90 -1.45
N LEU A 329 2.64 -2.09 -1.32
CA LEU A 329 1.63 -1.39 -2.09
C LEU A 329 0.92 -0.37 -1.19
N MET A 330 0.99 0.89 -1.55
CA MET A 330 0.32 1.99 -0.85
C MET A 330 -0.71 2.64 -1.77
N ALA A 331 -1.94 2.78 -1.30
CA ALA A 331 -3.01 3.43 -2.05
C ALA A 331 -3.51 4.68 -1.33
N ASP A 332 -3.50 5.80 -2.01
CA ASP A 332 -4.05 7.09 -1.56
C ASP A 332 -5.04 7.65 -2.60
N SER A 333 -6.34 7.73 -2.34
CA SER A 333 -7.02 7.15 -1.17
C SER A 333 -8.07 6.14 -1.64
N THR A 334 -8.28 5.09 -0.89
CA THR A 334 -9.31 4.08 -1.20
C THR A 334 -10.73 4.63 -1.07
N SER A 335 -10.93 5.77 -0.40
CA SER A 335 -12.21 6.49 -0.40
C SER A 335 -12.63 6.94 -1.79
N ARG A 336 -11.68 7.38 -2.62
CA ARG A 336 -11.96 7.81 -3.99
C ARG A 336 -12.34 6.63 -4.89
N TRP A 337 -11.72 5.49 -4.68
CA TRP A 337 -12.14 4.24 -5.31
C TRP A 337 -13.56 3.85 -4.90
N ALA A 338 -13.90 3.89 -3.62
CA ALA A 338 -15.24 3.62 -3.13
C ALA A 338 -16.27 4.63 -3.69
N GLN A 339 -15.91 5.90 -3.82
CA GLN A 339 -16.75 6.91 -4.49
C GLN A 339 -17.00 6.55 -5.96
N ALA A 340 -15.98 6.05 -6.68
CA ALA A 340 -16.17 5.60 -8.06
C ALA A 340 -17.17 4.45 -8.13
N LEU A 341 -17.08 3.46 -7.23
CA LEU A 341 -18.04 2.36 -7.13
C LEU A 341 -19.47 2.88 -6.86
N ARG A 342 -19.63 3.85 -5.97
CA ARG A 342 -20.91 4.48 -5.67
C ARG A 342 -21.50 5.20 -6.90
N GLU A 343 -20.67 5.96 -7.61
CA GLU A 343 -21.13 6.67 -8.81
C GLU A 343 -21.57 5.69 -9.92
N MET A 344 -20.84 4.58 -10.08
CA MET A 344 -21.20 3.54 -11.06
C MET A 344 -22.53 2.87 -10.70
N SER A 345 -22.68 2.40 -9.46
CA SER A 345 -23.90 1.76 -8.97
C SER A 345 -25.14 2.67 -9.09
N ASN A 346 -24.99 3.96 -8.72
CA ASN A 346 -26.08 4.91 -8.84
C ASN A 346 -26.51 5.16 -10.30
N ARG A 347 -25.57 5.20 -11.25
CA ARG A 347 -25.88 5.32 -12.68
C ARG A 347 -26.55 4.09 -13.25
N MET A 348 -26.30 2.93 -12.63
CA MET A 348 -26.93 1.66 -13.00
C MET A 348 -28.32 1.49 -12.38
N GLU A 349 -28.78 2.46 -11.57
CA GLU A 349 -30.04 2.39 -10.84
C GLU A 349 -30.16 1.13 -9.96
N GLU A 350 -29.02 0.68 -9.41
CA GLU A 350 -28.99 -0.43 -8.46
C GLU A 350 -29.58 -0.01 -7.11
N LEU A 351 -30.10 -0.98 -6.37
CA LEU A 351 -30.59 -0.71 -5.02
C LEU A 351 -29.44 -0.23 -4.14
N PRO A 352 -29.54 0.99 -3.58
CA PRO A 352 -28.46 1.55 -2.77
C PRO A 352 -28.36 0.89 -1.41
N GLY A 353 -27.15 0.66 -0.96
CA GLY A 353 -26.82 0.36 0.43
C GLY A 353 -26.69 1.64 1.30
N PRO A 354 -26.10 1.53 2.50
CA PRO A 354 -25.86 2.68 3.37
C PRO A 354 -25.06 3.77 2.66
N ASP A 355 -25.44 5.03 2.86
CA ASP A 355 -24.84 6.22 2.22
C ASP A 355 -24.74 6.15 0.69
N ALA A 356 -25.71 5.46 0.06
CA ALA A 356 -25.78 5.22 -1.38
C ALA A 356 -24.58 4.48 -2.00
N PHE A 357 -23.80 3.76 -1.20
CA PHE A 357 -22.80 2.82 -1.69
C PHE A 357 -23.45 1.54 -2.24
N PRO A 358 -22.75 0.76 -3.09
CA PRO A 358 -23.23 -0.55 -3.51
C PRO A 358 -23.52 -1.45 -2.29
N MET A 359 -24.56 -2.28 -2.38
CA MET A 359 -24.89 -3.20 -1.28
C MET A 359 -23.79 -4.22 -1.00
N ASP A 360 -23.00 -4.57 -1.99
CA ASP A 360 -21.90 -5.52 -1.94
C ASP A 360 -20.51 -4.88 -1.68
N ILE A 361 -20.47 -3.60 -1.29
CA ILE A 361 -19.20 -2.88 -1.02
C ILE A 361 -18.28 -3.65 -0.05
N SER A 362 -18.86 -4.32 0.93
CA SER A 362 -18.10 -5.15 1.88
C SER A 362 -17.38 -6.30 1.18
N ALA A 363 -18.04 -6.97 0.24
CA ALA A 363 -17.44 -8.06 -0.53
C ALA A 363 -16.37 -7.55 -1.49
N ILE A 364 -16.61 -6.41 -2.14
CA ILE A 364 -15.64 -5.79 -3.07
C ILE A 364 -14.36 -5.42 -2.32
N ILE A 365 -14.47 -4.75 -1.18
CA ILE A 365 -13.31 -4.38 -0.34
C ILE A 365 -12.59 -5.63 0.17
N SER A 366 -13.33 -6.63 0.67
CA SER A 366 -12.76 -7.87 1.17
C SER A 366 -11.99 -8.64 0.09
N ASN A 367 -12.55 -8.77 -1.10
CA ASN A 367 -11.91 -9.44 -2.23
C ASN A 367 -10.64 -8.72 -2.67
N PHE A 368 -10.65 -7.39 -2.68
CA PHE A 368 -9.49 -6.59 -3.03
C PHE A 368 -8.36 -6.75 -2.01
N TYR A 369 -8.64 -6.55 -0.72
CA TYR A 369 -7.66 -6.74 0.35
C TYR A 369 -7.16 -8.19 0.44
N GLY A 370 -8.00 -9.15 0.09
CA GLY A 370 -7.66 -10.57 0.04
C GLY A 370 -6.60 -10.93 -1.01
N ARG A 371 -6.36 -10.07 -2.00
CA ARG A 371 -5.29 -10.26 -3.00
C ARG A 371 -3.89 -10.01 -2.42
N ALA A 372 -3.76 -9.13 -1.43
CA ALA A 372 -2.52 -8.96 -0.68
C ALA A 372 -2.22 -10.19 0.17
N GLY A 373 -0.99 -10.37 0.58
CA GLY A 373 -0.61 -11.43 1.51
C GLY A 373 0.76 -12.03 1.26
N TYR A 374 1.15 -12.88 2.18
CA TYR A 374 2.36 -13.67 2.14
C TYR A 374 2.07 -15.02 1.48
N VAL A 375 2.85 -15.41 0.50
CA VAL A 375 2.65 -16.65 -0.26
C VAL A 375 3.91 -17.49 -0.29
N LYS A 376 3.74 -18.81 -0.38
CA LYS A 376 4.79 -19.75 -0.75
C LYS A 376 4.58 -20.17 -2.19
N LEU A 377 5.61 -19.99 -3.00
CA LEU A 377 5.62 -20.36 -4.41
C LEU A 377 5.84 -21.85 -4.58
N SER A 378 5.54 -22.37 -5.78
CA SER A 378 5.69 -23.80 -6.09
C SER A 378 7.14 -24.31 -5.99
N ASN A 379 8.12 -23.42 -6.14
CA ASN A 379 9.55 -23.74 -5.99
C ASN A 379 10.07 -23.67 -4.54
N GLY A 380 9.19 -23.38 -3.56
CA GLY A 380 9.56 -23.25 -2.15
C GLY A 380 9.99 -21.84 -1.72
N GLU A 381 10.20 -20.92 -2.65
CA GLU A 381 10.48 -19.52 -2.36
C GLU A 381 9.23 -18.80 -1.86
N THR A 382 9.42 -17.64 -1.25
CA THR A 382 8.34 -16.84 -0.66
C THR A 382 8.29 -15.47 -1.28
N GLY A 383 7.09 -14.93 -1.43
CA GLY A 383 6.85 -13.55 -1.85
C GLY A 383 5.73 -12.93 -1.03
N SER A 384 5.67 -11.62 -1.00
CA SER A 384 4.66 -10.92 -0.22
C SER A 384 4.18 -9.64 -0.87
N ILE A 385 2.92 -9.29 -0.60
CA ILE A 385 2.35 -7.97 -0.84
C ILE A 385 1.84 -7.45 0.49
N THR A 386 2.47 -6.41 1.00
CA THR A 386 1.96 -5.64 2.13
C THR A 386 1.15 -4.48 1.59
N PHE A 387 -0.12 -4.40 1.96
CA PHE A 387 -1.03 -3.36 1.46
C PHE A 387 -1.40 -2.38 2.58
N ILE A 388 -1.18 -1.10 2.35
CA ILE A 388 -1.57 -0.01 3.24
C ILE A 388 -2.39 1.01 2.44
N GLY A 389 -3.69 1.06 2.71
CA GLY A 389 -4.59 2.05 2.12
C GLY A 389 -4.79 3.25 3.03
N THR A 390 -5.09 4.42 2.45
CA THR A 390 -5.63 5.53 3.22
C THR A 390 -7.12 5.66 3.01
N VAL A 391 -7.80 6.16 4.02
CA VAL A 391 -9.21 6.51 3.95
C VAL A 391 -9.38 7.96 4.43
N SER A 392 -10.11 8.76 3.65
CA SER A 392 -10.44 10.14 4.01
C SER A 392 -11.94 10.23 4.29
N PRO A 393 -12.38 9.89 5.52
CA PRO A 393 -13.79 9.89 5.84
C PRO A 393 -14.35 11.31 5.82
N ALA A 394 -15.54 11.48 5.24
CA ALA A 394 -16.21 12.77 5.19
C ALA A 394 -16.47 13.31 6.61
N GLY A 395 -16.02 14.53 6.89
CA GLY A 395 -16.16 15.15 8.21
C GLY A 395 -15.41 14.43 9.33
N GLY A 396 -14.43 13.56 9.02
CA GLY A 396 -13.69 12.77 10.01
C GLY A 396 -14.50 11.64 10.65
N ASN A 397 -15.65 11.29 10.08
CA ASN A 397 -16.53 10.25 10.64
C ASN A 397 -16.00 8.83 10.36
N LEU A 398 -15.31 8.23 11.33
CA LEU A 398 -14.77 6.87 11.24
C LEU A 398 -15.86 5.76 11.21
N LYS A 399 -17.15 6.12 11.34
CA LYS A 399 -18.28 5.19 11.26
C LYS A 399 -18.93 5.15 9.87
N GLU A 400 -18.35 5.83 8.89
CA GLU A 400 -18.82 5.75 7.51
C GLU A 400 -18.65 4.33 6.93
N PRO A 401 -19.45 3.94 5.91
CA PRO A 401 -19.45 2.56 5.40
C PRO A 401 -18.10 2.07 4.89
N VAL A 402 -17.31 2.92 4.23
CA VAL A 402 -15.99 2.53 3.69
C VAL A 402 -15.02 2.20 4.81
N THR A 403 -14.92 3.08 5.81
CA THR A 403 -14.06 2.88 6.99
C THR A 403 -14.48 1.62 7.77
N GLU A 404 -15.76 1.46 8.05
CA GLU A 404 -16.27 0.31 8.79
C GLU A 404 -16.05 -1.02 8.05
N ASN A 405 -16.25 -1.06 6.74
CA ASN A 405 -15.99 -2.27 5.96
C ASN A 405 -14.49 -2.55 5.83
N THR A 406 -13.65 -1.52 5.74
CA THR A 406 -12.19 -1.69 5.72
C THR A 406 -11.67 -2.22 7.05
N LYS A 407 -12.19 -1.76 8.18
CA LYS A 407 -11.86 -2.29 9.52
C LYS A 407 -12.10 -3.80 9.65
N LYS A 408 -13.11 -4.34 8.98
CA LYS A 408 -13.42 -5.78 9.04
C LYS A 408 -12.36 -6.64 8.35
N VAL A 409 -11.68 -6.12 7.35
CA VAL A 409 -10.73 -6.88 6.52
C VAL A 409 -9.27 -6.52 6.77
N ALA A 410 -8.94 -5.26 7.01
CA ALA A 410 -7.60 -4.84 7.37
C ALA A 410 -7.26 -5.25 8.81
N ARG A 411 -6.03 -5.74 8.99
CA ARG A 411 -5.57 -6.21 10.31
C ARG A 411 -4.91 -5.13 11.15
N CYS A 412 -4.41 -4.06 10.51
CA CYS A 412 -3.85 -2.89 11.17
C CYS A 412 -4.71 -1.66 10.90
N PHE A 413 -4.89 -0.87 11.93
CA PHE A 413 -5.67 0.37 11.89
C PHE A 413 -4.86 1.48 12.55
N TYR A 414 -4.50 2.50 11.76
CA TYR A 414 -3.70 3.65 12.19
C TYR A 414 -4.55 4.92 12.12
N ALA A 415 -5.41 5.14 13.10
CA ALA A 415 -6.31 6.27 13.13
C ALA A 415 -5.55 7.59 13.34
N LEU A 416 -5.54 8.47 12.34
CA LEU A 416 -5.02 9.83 12.49
C LEU A 416 -6.08 10.74 13.09
N GLU A 417 -5.69 11.49 14.10
CA GLU A 417 -6.57 12.33 14.90
C GLU A 417 -6.24 13.81 14.72
N GLN A 418 -7.27 14.63 14.47
CA GLN A 418 -7.11 16.06 14.27
C GLN A 418 -6.57 16.78 15.51
N ASP A 419 -7.04 16.40 16.71
CA ASP A 419 -6.58 16.99 17.97
C ASP A 419 -5.07 16.81 18.19
N ARG A 420 -4.52 15.66 17.81
CA ARG A 420 -3.07 15.42 17.85
C ARG A 420 -2.32 16.29 16.84
N ALA A 421 -2.86 16.41 15.62
CA ALA A 421 -2.28 17.26 14.58
C ALA A 421 -2.30 18.75 14.98
N ASP A 422 -3.39 19.22 15.57
CA ASP A 422 -3.53 20.60 16.06
C ASP A 422 -2.53 20.90 17.20
N LYS A 423 -2.24 19.90 18.03
CA LYS A 423 -1.19 19.95 19.08
C LYS A 423 0.22 19.70 18.54
N LYS A 424 0.38 19.55 17.21
CA LYS A 424 1.64 19.24 16.52
C LYS A 424 2.33 17.95 17.03
N ARG A 425 1.54 16.97 17.44
CA ARG A 425 2.00 15.64 17.84
C ARG A 425 2.01 14.71 16.64
N TYR A 426 3.12 14.64 15.92
CA TYR A 426 3.28 13.83 14.72
C TYR A 426 4.21 12.62 14.94
N PRO A 427 3.93 11.46 14.29
CA PRO A 427 2.70 11.14 13.52
C PRO A 427 1.45 11.26 14.38
N ALA A 428 0.36 11.82 13.80
CA ALA A 428 -0.88 12.08 14.56
C ALA A 428 -1.72 10.81 14.80
N VAL A 429 -1.08 9.67 14.94
CA VAL A 429 -1.71 8.37 15.19
C VAL A 429 -2.26 8.32 16.62
N ASN A 430 -3.56 8.08 16.74
CA ASN A 430 -4.19 7.87 18.04
C ASN A 430 -3.74 6.52 18.61
N PRO A 431 -3.02 6.48 19.75
CA PRO A 431 -2.45 5.25 20.28
C PRO A 431 -3.48 4.31 20.92
N ILE A 432 -4.68 4.81 21.24
CA ILE A 432 -5.73 4.07 21.94
C ILE A 432 -6.67 3.42 20.94
N ASP A 433 -7.11 4.19 19.92
CA ASP A 433 -8.05 3.69 18.92
C ASP A 433 -7.35 2.88 17.82
N SER A 434 -6.04 3.07 17.63
CA SER A 434 -5.25 2.30 16.67
C SER A 434 -4.91 0.91 17.21
N TYR A 435 -4.84 -0.06 16.31
CA TYR A 435 -4.51 -1.43 16.69
C TYR A 435 -3.79 -2.19 15.58
N SER A 436 -3.13 -3.28 15.98
CA SER A 436 -2.65 -4.33 15.11
C SER A 436 -3.12 -5.68 15.65
N LYS A 437 -3.87 -6.43 14.85
CA LYS A 437 -4.31 -7.78 15.21
C LYS A 437 -3.18 -8.82 15.09
N TYR A 438 -2.08 -8.48 14.47
CA TYR A 438 -0.93 -9.39 14.33
C TYR A 438 -0.26 -9.72 15.67
N ILE A 439 -0.32 -8.80 16.64
CA ILE A 439 0.21 -9.03 17.99
C ILE A 439 -0.46 -10.23 18.69
N GLU A 440 -1.72 -10.53 18.34
CA GLU A 440 -2.51 -11.60 18.94
C GLU A 440 -2.18 -12.97 18.36
N TYR A 441 -1.37 -13.05 17.29
CA TYR A 441 -1.08 -14.32 16.62
C TYR A 441 0.13 -15.02 17.24
N PRO A 442 0.00 -16.34 17.58
CA PRO A 442 1.08 -17.11 18.17
C PRO A 442 2.36 -17.11 17.31
N GLU A 443 2.20 -17.17 15.99
CA GLU A 443 3.33 -17.18 15.04
C GLU A 443 4.13 -15.86 15.07
N PHE A 444 3.43 -14.74 15.27
CA PHE A 444 4.08 -13.43 15.44
C PHE A 444 4.79 -13.35 16.79
N GLU A 445 4.17 -13.83 17.86
CA GLU A 445 4.80 -13.87 19.19
C GLU A 445 6.08 -14.70 19.18
N GLU A 446 6.06 -15.88 18.57
CA GLU A 446 7.23 -16.74 18.42
C GLU A 446 8.34 -16.06 17.60
N TYR A 447 7.97 -15.40 16.51
CA TYR A 447 8.90 -14.64 15.70
C TYR A 447 9.57 -13.50 16.49
N ILE A 448 8.80 -12.72 17.24
CA ILE A 448 9.31 -11.61 18.06
C ILE A 448 10.25 -12.10 19.16
N LYS A 449 9.91 -13.20 19.83
CA LYS A 449 10.80 -13.83 20.84
C LYS A 449 12.16 -14.22 20.27
N GLY A 450 12.18 -14.76 19.06
CA GLY A 450 13.42 -15.14 18.38
C GLY A 450 14.18 -13.97 17.74
N HIS A 451 13.49 -12.90 17.38
CA HIS A 451 14.05 -11.77 16.62
C HIS A 451 14.44 -10.56 17.50
N ILE A 452 13.69 -10.30 18.55
CA ILE A 452 13.94 -9.22 19.50
C ILE A 452 14.23 -9.81 20.88
N ASN A 453 13.20 -10.06 21.68
CA ASN A 453 13.30 -10.70 23.00
C ASN A 453 11.95 -11.21 23.50
N ASP A 454 11.97 -11.97 24.60
CA ASP A 454 10.76 -12.58 25.20
C ASP A 454 9.83 -11.56 25.89
N GLU A 455 10.34 -10.40 26.28
CA GLU A 455 9.61 -9.40 27.08
C GLU A 455 8.91 -8.34 26.24
N TRP A 456 9.25 -8.22 24.96
CA TRP A 456 8.80 -7.17 24.06
C TRP A 456 7.29 -6.97 24.06
N ILE A 457 6.52 -8.02 23.79
CA ILE A 457 5.05 -7.97 23.73
C ILE A 457 4.44 -7.57 25.06
N GLY A 458 5.00 -8.09 26.16
CA GLY A 458 4.57 -7.71 27.51
C GLY A 458 4.75 -6.22 27.78
N LYS A 459 5.93 -5.67 27.45
CA LYS A 459 6.24 -4.25 27.59
C LYS A 459 5.35 -3.36 26.71
N VAL A 460 5.09 -3.77 25.48
CA VAL A 460 4.18 -3.06 24.58
C VAL A 460 2.74 -3.01 25.13
N ASN A 461 2.25 -4.10 25.67
CA ASN A 461 0.92 -4.14 26.30
C ASN A 461 0.86 -3.26 27.56
N GLU A 462 1.95 -3.21 28.33
CA GLU A 462 2.06 -2.30 29.46
C GLU A 462 2.00 -0.83 29.02
N LEU A 463 2.72 -0.45 27.95
CA LEU A 463 2.64 0.92 27.40
C LEU A 463 1.21 1.30 27.03
N LYS A 464 0.49 0.41 26.35
CA LYS A 464 -0.92 0.64 25.97
C LYS A 464 -1.82 0.86 27.19
N THR A 465 -1.62 0.08 28.25
CA THR A 465 -2.36 0.23 29.50
C THR A 465 -2.05 1.56 30.18
N ARG A 466 -0.79 1.98 30.18
CA ARG A 466 -0.37 3.27 30.75
C ARG A 466 -0.92 4.46 29.97
N LEU A 467 -0.92 4.39 28.64
CA LEU A 467 -1.51 5.41 27.78
C LEU A 467 -3.02 5.55 28.01
N GLN A 468 -3.74 4.42 28.13
CA GLN A 468 -5.16 4.42 28.47
C GLN A 468 -5.41 5.07 29.84
N ARG A 469 -4.63 4.71 30.85
CA ARG A 469 -4.74 5.30 32.18
C ARG A 469 -4.43 6.79 32.20
N GLY A 470 -3.41 7.20 31.43
CA GLY A 470 -3.07 8.63 31.28
C GLY A 470 -4.19 9.45 30.67
N LYS A 471 -4.91 8.90 29.67
CA LYS A 471 -6.09 9.55 29.08
C LYS A 471 -7.23 9.72 30.11
N GLU A 472 -7.52 8.69 30.88
CA GLU A 472 -8.56 8.76 31.92
C GLU A 472 -8.23 9.84 32.95
N ILE A 473 -6.97 9.94 33.36
CA ILE A 473 -6.53 10.96 34.31
C ILE A 473 -6.58 12.37 33.68
N ALA A 474 -6.19 12.51 32.42
CA ALA A 474 -6.30 13.78 31.71
C ALA A 474 -7.74 14.30 31.67
N GLU A 475 -8.71 13.40 31.46
CA GLU A 475 -10.14 13.74 31.52
C GLU A 475 -10.56 14.18 32.93
N GLN A 476 -10.05 13.54 33.99
CA GLN A 476 -10.31 13.97 35.36
C GLN A 476 -9.72 15.33 35.66
N ILE A 477 -8.47 15.61 35.23
CA ILE A 477 -7.83 16.91 35.39
C ILE A 477 -8.62 17.99 34.66
N ASN A 478 -9.10 17.73 33.46
CA ASN A 478 -9.93 18.67 32.70
C ASN A 478 -11.26 19.03 33.40
N ILE A 479 -11.82 18.10 34.16
CA ILE A 479 -13.09 18.30 34.88
C ILE A 479 -12.87 18.96 36.24
N LEU A 480 -11.87 18.51 37.00
CA LEU A 480 -11.67 18.88 38.40
C LEU A 480 -10.63 20.03 38.59
N GLY A 481 -9.84 20.31 37.56
CA GLY A 481 -8.66 21.16 37.64
C GLY A 481 -7.45 20.47 38.27
N ASP A 482 -6.26 21.03 38.09
CA ASP A 482 -4.99 20.45 38.57
C ASP A 482 -4.98 20.25 40.10
N ASP A 483 -5.50 21.23 40.86
CA ASP A 483 -5.57 21.18 42.33
C ASP A 483 -6.59 20.16 42.85
N GLY A 484 -7.54 19.74 42.01
CA GLY A 484 -8.59 18.78 42.37
C GLY A 484 -8.18 17.31 42.24
N VAL A 485 -6.97 17.03 41.76
CA VAL A 485 -6.47 15.69 41.48
C VAL A 485 -5.22 15.39 42.33
N PRO A 486 -5.10 14.19 42.96
CA PRO A 486 -3.92 13.80 43.73
C PRO A 486 -2.61 13.89 42.94
N VAL A 487 -1.51 14.25 43.60
CA VAL A 487 -0.18 14.39 42.99
C VAL A 487 0.28 13.10 42.28
N GLU A 488 -0.03 11.95 42.85
CA GLU A 488 0.29 10.61 42.27
C GLU A 488 -0.38 10.42 40.90
N TYR A 489 -1.57 10.99 40.68
CA TYR A 489 -2.25 10.96 39.39
C TYR A 489 -1.54 11.84 38.37
N HIS A 490 -1.02 12.99 38.77
CA HIS A 490 -0.16 13.81 37.92
C HIS A 490 1.12 13.08 37.52
N VAL A 491 1.74 12.32 38.44
CA VAL A 491 2.91 11.48 38.10
C VAL A 491 2.52 10.44 37.05
N THR A 492 1.39 9.76 37.24
CA THR A 492 0.88 8.76 36.27
C THR A 492 0.58 9.40 34.91
N PHE A 493 -0.07 10.56 34.89
CA PHE A 493 -0.33 11.32 33.67
C PHE A 493 0.97 11.70 32.94
N TRP A 494 1.96 12.25 33.64
CA TRP A 494 3.22 12.65 33.04
C TRP A 494 4.10 11.48 32.58
N LYS A 495 4.00 10.32 33.21
CA LYS A 495 4.58 9.08 32.68
C LYS A 495 3.95 8.68 31.34
N SER A 496 2.64 8.87 31.21
CA SER A 496 1.95 8.67 29.92
C SER A 496 2.38 9.71 28.86
N GLU A 497 2.53 10.98 29.25
CA GLU A 497 3.08 12.01 28.37
C GLU A 497 4.53 11.73 27.94
N LEU A 498 5.35 11.17 28.82
CA LEU A 498 6.69 10.71 28.46
C LEU A 498 6.65 9.63 27.36
N ILE A 499 5.76 8.67 27.47
CA ILE A 499 5.57 7.63 26.44
C ILE A 499 5.17 8.29 25.12
N ASP A 500 4.21 9.21 25.13
CA ASP A 500 3.75 9.92 23.94
C ASP A 500 4.88 10.71 23.27
N PHE A 501 5.60 11.53 24.02
CA PHE A 501 6.65 12.39 23.48
C PHE A 501 7.90 11.64 23.00
N VAL A 502 8.23 10.51 23.60
CA VAL A 502 9.49 9.79 23.34
C VAL A 502 9.31 8.65 22.35
N ILE A 503 8.19 7.92 22.45
CA ILE A 503 7.93 6.74 21.60
C ILE A 503 7.01 7.10 20.45
N LEU A 504 5.88 7.76 20.69
CA LEU A 504 4.85 7.96 19.67
C LEU A 504 5.18 9.09 18.71
N GLN A 505 5.79 10.17 19.20
CA GLN A 505 6.19 11.30 18.37
C GLN A 505 7.54 11.05 17.73
N GLN A 506 7.63 11.36 16.44
CA GLN A 506 8.83 11.17 15.64
C GLN A 506 8.87 12.22 14.53
N ASP A 507 10.01 12.87 14.37
CA ASP A 507 10.19 13.88 13.33
C ASP A 507 10.57 13.23 12.00
N ALA A 508 9.64 13.21 11.06
CA ALA A 508 9.85 12.63 9.73
C ALA A 508 10.83 13.43 8.85
N PHE A 509 11.18 14.65 9.25
CA PHE A 509 12.07 15.54 8.49
C PHE A 509 13.48 15.63 9.07
N ASP A 510 13.71 15.09 10.26
CA ASP A 510 15.05 14.99 10.86
C ASP A 510 15.82 13.79 10.27
N GLU A 511 17.10 13.95 10.00
CA GLU A 511 17.92 12.89 9.39
C GLU A 511 18.10 11.66 10.30
N ILE A 512 18.05 11.85 11.60
CA ILE A 512 18.30 10.80 12.61
C ILE A 512 16.98 10.24 13.14
N ASP A 513 16.08 11.13 13.60
CA ASP A 513 14.83 10.73 14.24
C ASP A 513 13.83 10.11 13.25
N ALA A 514 13.88 10.48 11.97
CA ALA A 514 12.97 9.94 10.95
C ALA A 514 13.01 8.41 10.83
N VAL A 515 14.13 7.79 11.18
CA VAL A 515 14.35 6.34 11.11
C VAL A 515 14.84 5.81 12.44
N THR A 516 14.07 4.94 13.06
CA THR A 516 14.52 4.26 14.29
C THR A 516 14.63 2.76 14.03
N PRO A 517 15.85 2.20 13.90
CA PRO A 517 16.06 0.75 13.77
C PRO A 517 15.54 0.00 15.00
N MET A 518 15.17 -1.27 14.85
CA MET A 518 14.58 -2.08 15.94
C MET A 518 15.45 -2.16 17.19
N GLU A 519 16.78 -2.27 17.05
CA GLU A 519 17.70 -2.26 18.20
C GLU A 519 17.54 -0.99 19.03
N ARG A 520 17.40 0.16 18.38
CA ARG A 520 17.18 1.43 19.06
C ARG A 520 15.77 1.55 19.63
N GLN A 521 14.75 1.00 18.95
CA GLN A 521 13.40 0.96 19.49
C GLN A 521 13.33 0.11 20.76
N GLU A 522 14.06 -0.99 20.82
CA GLU A 522 14.18 -1.83 22.01
C GLU A 522 14.82 -1.06 23.16
N ASP A 523 15.91 -0.34 22.90
CA ASP A 523 16.59 0.49 23.91
C ASP A 523 15.66 1.59 24.46
N ILE A 524 14.97 2.31 23.59
CA ILE A 524 14.00 3.34 23.97
C ILE A 524 12.84 2.73 24.79
N LEU A 525 12.31 1.59 24.37
CA LEU A 525 11.22 0.91 25.08
C LEU A 525 11.66 0.51 26.49
N ASN A 526 12.83 -0.10 26.63
CA ASN A 526 13.37 -0.51 27.93
C ASN A 526 13.58 0.69 28.85
N MET A 527 14.22 1.75 28.33
CA MET A 527 14.45 2.99 29.07
C MET A 527 13.14 3.61 29.57
N VAL A 528 12.13 3.72 28.72
CA VAL A 528 10.84 4.32 29.11
C VAL A 528 10.10 3.45 30.11
N ILE A 529 10.10 2.13 29.96
CA ILE A 529 9.50 1.20 30.92
C ILE A 529 10.17 1.28 32.29
N ASP A 530 11.51 1.35 32.34
CA ASP A 530 12.25 1.48 33.58
C ASP A 530 11.90 2.77 34.33
N ILE A 531 11.78 3.89 33.61
CA ILE A 531 11.29 5.15 34.18
C ILE A 531 9.85 5.01 34.69
N CYS A 532 8.99 4.32 33.94
CA CYS A 532 7.61 4.09 34.34
C CYS A 532 7.50 3.24 35.62
N HIS A 533 8.42 2.30 35.84
CA HIS A 533 8.49 1.48 37.07
C HIS A 533 9.10 2.22 38.24
N THR A 534 9.89 3.27 37.99
CA THR A 534 10.51 4.05 39.09
C THR A 534 9.43 4.82 39.84
N GLU A 535 9.47 4.75 41.16
CA GLU A 535 8.65 5.56 42.05
C GLU A 535 9.32 6.91 42.28
N PHE A 536 8.53 7.99 42.20
CA PHE A 536 9.00 9.36 42.39
C PHE A 536 8.15 10.06 43.45
N GLU A 537 8.79 10.88 44.27
CA GLU A 537 8.12 11.70 45.29
C GLU A 537 8.17 13.19 44.93
N PHE A 538 7.00 13.84 45.04
CA PHE A 538 6.82 15.25 44.76
C PHE A 538 5.86 15.88 45.77
N ASP A 539 6.08 17.15 46.10
CA ASP A 539 5.23 17.91 47.03
C ASP A 539 3.97 18.45 46.34
N ASN A 540 4.03 18.76 45.06
CA ASN A 540 2.93 19.36 44.30
C ASN A 540 3.01 19.04 42.80
N PHE A 541 1.89 19.29 42.06
CA PHE A 541 1.78 18.97 40.62
C PHE A 541 2.71 19.83 39.74
N ASN A 542 3.06 21.05 40.13
CA ASN A 542 3.99 21.89 39.36
C ASN A 542 5.40 21.29 39.33
N GLU A 543 5.87 20.75 40.45
CA GLU A 543 7.14 20.03 40.47
C GLU A 543 7.14 18.79 39.59
N VAL A 544 6.04 18.02 39.58
CA VAL A 544 5.86 16.89 38.67
C VAL A 544 5.99 17.34 37.21
N MET A 545 5.26 18.36 36.85
CA MET A 545 5.23 18.90 35.49
C MET A 545 6.63 19.35 35.04
N ASP A 546 7.30 20.16 35.83
CA ASP A 546 8.63 20.72 35.50
C ASP A 546 9.69 19.63 35.39
N TYR A 547 9.65 18.65 36.29
CA TYR A 547 10.56 17.51 36.29
C TYR A 547 10.38 16.65 35.03
N PHE A 548 9.16 16.25 34.72
CA PHE A 548 8.90 15.41 33.52
C PHE A 548 9.14 16.17 32.22
N LYS A 549 8.85 17.47 32.14
CA LYS A 549 9.23 18.29 30.97
C LYS A 549 10.73 18.30 30.73
N LYS A 550 11.53 18.43 31.81
CA LYS A 550 12.98 18.34 31.70
C LYS A 550 13.44 16.96 31.22
N MET A 551 12.84 15.90 31.78
CA MET A 551 13.11 14.51 31.36
C MET A 551 12.77 14.25 29.91
N ILE A 552 11.57 14.64 29.46
CA ILE A 552 11.12 14.54 28.08
C ILE A 552 12.09 15.27 27.13
N ASN A 553 12.55 16.46 27.52
CA ASN A 553 13.48 17.21 26.68
C ASN A 553 14.81 16.48 26.52
N ILE A 554 15.36 15.89 27.58
CA ILE A 554 16.59 15.07 27.49
C ILE A 554 16.36 13.87 26.56
N CYS A 555 15.26 13.13 26.73
CA CYS A 555 14.93 11.99 25.87
C CYS A 555 14.76 12.39 24.39
N LYS A 556 14.18 13.56 24.13
CA LYS A 556 14.09 14.09 22.76
C LYS A 556 15.46 14.38 22.17
N GLN A 557 16.38 14.98 22.94
CA GLN A 557 17.75 15.19 22.48
C GLN A 557 18.46 13.86 22.17
N MET A 558 18.20 12.82 22.97
CA MET A 558 18.68 11.47 22.65
C MET A 558 18.12 10.98 21.30
N ASN A 559 16.83 11.19 21.02
CA ASN A 559 16.22 10.78 19.75
C ASN A 559 16.85 11.51 18.54
N TYR A 560 17.22 12.76 18.68
CA TYR A 560 17.92 13.53 17.64
C TYR A 560 19.43 13.24 17.55
N SER A 561 20.01 12.53 18.52
CA SER A 561 21.42 12.16 18.51
C SER A 561 21.62 10.80 17.85
N LYS A 562 22.75 10.62 17.18
CA LYS A 562 23.10 9.34 16.56
C LYS A 562 23.26 8.26 17.64
N PHE A 563 22.58 7.13 17.47
CA PHE A 563 22.56 6.03 18.43
C PHE A 563 23.98 5.55 18.80
N LYS A 564 24.25 5.38 20.10
CA LYS A 564 25.56 5.00 20.64
C LYS A 564 26.70 5.97 20.28
N SER A 565 26.41 7.26 20.05
CA SER A 565 27.40 8.32 19.92
C SER A 565 27.74 8.93 21.26
N GLU A 566 28.87 9.66 21.33
CA GLU A 566 29.27 10.41 22.56
C GLU A 566 28.19 11.39 23.02
N GLU A 567 27.46 11.99 22.06
CA GLU A 567 26.34 12.89 22.35
C GLU A 567 25.16 12.14 22.95
N TYR A 568 24.80 10.99 22.38
CA TYR A 568 23.77 10.11 22.92
C TYR A 568 24.12 9.67 24.36
N ASP A 569 25.35 9.21 24.59
CA ASP A 569 25.81 8.75 25.91
C ASP A 569 25.80 9.88 26.94
N LYS A 570 26.12 11.11 26.53
CA LYS A 570 26.03 12.29 27.39
C LYS A 570 24.61 12.55 27.87
N PHE A 571 23.62 12.54 26.95
CA PHE A 571 22.21 12.73 27.32
C PHE A 571 21.67 11.56 28.13
N HIS A 572 22.07 10.33 27.79
CA HIS A 572 21.70 9.15 28.57
C HIS A 572 22.20 9.24 30.03
N LYS A 573 23.43 9.71 30.24
CA LYS A 573 23.97 9.95 31.58
C LYS A 573 23.18 11.04 32.31
N GLN A 574 22.86 12.16 31.65
CA GLN A 574 22.03 13.22 32.25
C GLN A 574 20.66 12.71 32.66
N LEU A 575 20.06 11.82 31.85
CA LEU A 575 18.79 11.19 32.17
C LEU A 575 18.89 10.31 33.42
N GLN A 576 19.93 9.50 33.52
CA GLN A 576 20.19 8.66 34.71
C GLN A 576 20.37 9.49 35.97
N GLU A 577 21.18 10.55 35.92
CA GLU A 577 21.38 11.48 37.02
C GLU A 577 20.05 12.13 37.47
N LEU A 578 19.20 12.54 36.48
CA LEU A 578 17.89 13.12 36.76
C LEU A 578 16.94 12.10 37.42
N VAL A 579 16.93 10.85 36.97
CA VAL A 579 16.08 9.79 37.54
C VAL A 579 16.47 9.52 39.00
N GLU A 580 17.79 9.42 39.31
CA GLU A 580 18.27 9.17 40.67
C GLU A 580 18.01 10.36 41.61
N GLU A 581 17.86 11.60 41.10
CA GLU A 581 17.61 12.82 41.90
C GLU A 581 16.27 12.76 42.67
N ARG A 582 15.25 12.13 42.12
CA ARG A 582 13.88 12.09 42.66
C ARG A 582 13.33 10.68 42.88
N LYS A 583 14.17 9.69 42.79
CA LYS A 583 13.80 8.30 43.06
C LYS A 583 13.46 8.13 44.54
N ALA A 584 12.26 7.55 44.82
CA ALA A 584 11.76 7.33 46.18
C ALA A 584 12.53 6.24 46.95
#